data_40407e01ce6b337ecc97b0579f9177ca
#
_entry.id   40407e01ce6b337ecc97b0579f9177ca
#
_cell.length_a   1.000
_cell.length_b   1.000
_cell.length_c   1.000
_cell.angle_alpha   90.00
_cell.angle_beta   90.00
_cell.angle_gamma   90.00
#
_symmetry.space_group_name_H-M   'P 1'
#
loop_
_entity.id
_entity.type
_entity.pdbx_description
1 polymer ?
#
loop_
_entity_poly.entity_id
_entity_poly.type
_entity_poly.pdbx_seq_one_letter_code
_entity_poly.pdbx_strand_id
1 'polypeptide(L)'
;MSLNSIDYIFLFGDYFVSILLLVYFIRAYQKKNISNYFIYAFFAGCLIGSTWELTFHFLGDAFSHSIKIWPWGLDGLPKKLSHSIWDGGLFMVGIWLCIKFLPGPHFTKFNTRELLIMEAWGIFQELLVEYLFNGRVWLYEELSWNPVIIPPLPGSAT
;
A
#
# COMPACT_ATOMS: atom_id res chain seq x y z
N MET A 1 -7.96 3.89 -22.62
CA MET A 1 -8.79 2.64 -22.52
C MET A 1 -10.03 2.95 -21.72
N SER A 2 -11.24 2.55 -22.17
CA SER A 2 -12.48 2.78 -21.40
C SER A 2 -12.52 1.90 -20.16
N LEU A 3 -12.97 2.46 -19.03
CA LEU A 3 -13.15 1.73 -17.79
C LEU A 3 -14.34 0.76 -17.92
N ASN A 4 -14.19 -0.44 -17.41
CA ASN A 4 -15.25 -1.43 -17.31
C ASN A 4 -15.81 -1.49 -15.87
N SER A 5 -16.83 -2.31 -15.64
CA SER A 5 -17.47 -2.43 -14.31
C SER A 5 -16.51 -2.90 -13.22
N ILE A 6 -15.53 -3.75 -13.56
CA ILE A 6 -14.53 -4.23 -12.62
C ILE A 6 -13.57 -3.09 -12.23
N ASP A 7 -13.17 -2.25 -13.20
CA ASP A 7 -12.32 -1.08 -12.94
C ASP A 7 -12.99 -0.13 -11.94
N TYR A 8 -14.31 0.08 -12.07
CA TYR A 8 -15.05 0.90 -11.08
C TYR A 8 -15.12 0.25 -9.70
N ILE A 9 -15.23 -1.07 -9.60
CA ILE A 9 -15.19 -1.77 -8.31
C ILE A 9 -13.81 -1.57 -7.65
N PHE A 10 -12.72 -1.65 -8.40
CA PHE A 10 -11.39 -1.37 -7.89
C PHE A 10 -11.24 0.07 -7.44
N LEU A 11 -11.66 1.04 -8.26
CA LEU A 11 -11.61 2.46 -7.92
C LEU A 11 -12.34 2.75 -6.61
N PHE A 12 -13.62 2.38 -6.53
CA PHE A 12 -14.41 2.64 -5.33
C PHE A 12 -13.94 1.81 -4.13
N GLY A 13 -13.48 0.57 -4.37
CA GLY A 13 -12.91 -0.29 -3.34
C GLY A 13 -11.66 0.30 -2.69
N ASP A 14 -10.76 0.85 -3.49
CA ASP A 14 -9.55 1.53 -3.02
C ASP A 14 -9.91 2.65 -2.03
N TYR A 15 -10.71 3.63 -2.46
CA TYR A 15 -11.09 4.75 -1.60
C TYR A 15 -11.94 4.32 -0.42
N PHE A 16 -12.85 3.37 -0.60
CA PHE A 16 -13.70 2.87 0.47
C PHE A 16 -12.90 2.23 1.59
N VAL A 17 -11.92 1.37 1.27
CA VAL A 17 -11.08 0.73 2.27
C VAL A 17 -10.18 1.74 2.98
N SER A 18 -9.62 2.71 2.26
CA SER A 18 -8.83 3.79 2.87
C SER A 18 -9.64 4.59 3.88
N ILE A 19 -10.87 4.96 3.54
CA ILE A 19 -11.77 5.65 4.45
C ILE A 19 -12.12 4.76 5.65
N LEU A 20 -12.39 3.48 5.44
CA LEU A 20 -12.68 2.53 6.52
C LEU A 20 -11.49 2.40 7.48
N LEU A 21 -10.27 2.29 6.98
CA LEU A 21 -9.06 2.22 7.81
C LEU A 21 -8.93 3.47 8.68
N LEU A 22 -9.03 4.67 8.09
CA LEU A 22 -8.97 5.91 8.85
C LEU A 22 -10.06 5.98 9.92
N VAL A 23 -11.30 5.72 9.54
CA VAL A 23 -12.44 5.77 10.46
C VAL A 23 -12.28 4.74 11.58
N TYR A 24 -11.83 3.52 11.25
CA TYR A 24 -11.60 2.46 12.22
C TYR A 24 -10.55 2.87 13.25
N PHE A 25 -9.34 3.26 12.81
CA PHE A 25 -8.25 3.59 13.71
C PHE A 25 -8.55 4.83 14.56
N ILE A 26 -9.13 5.89 13.96
CA ILE A 26 -9.51 7.10 14.70
C ILE A 26 -10.59 6.77 15.75
N ARG A 27 -11.64 6.04 15.38
CA ARG A 27 -12.71 5.68 16.32
C ARG A 27 -12.24 4.72 17.40
N ALA A 28 -11.40 3.72 17.04
CA ALA A 28 -10.85 2.79 18.02
C ALA A 28 -9.97 3.53 19.04
N TYR A 29 -9.20 4.52 18.59
CA TYR A 29 -8.41 5.38 19.46
C TYR A 29 -9.28 6.26 20.36
N GLN A 30 -10.29 6.96 19.81
CA GLN A 30 -11.21 7.80 20.56
C GLN A 30 -11.98 7.01 21.64
N LYS A 31 -12.36 5.77 21.32
CA LYS A 31 -13.03 4.86 22.27
C LYS A 31 -12.06 4.17 23.23
N LYS A 32 -10.77 4.45 23.18
CA LYS A 32 -9.70 3.82 23.98
C LYS A 32 -9.64 2.28 23.81
N ASN A 33 -10.08 1.76 22.67
CA ASN A 33 -10.02 0.34 22.33
C ASN A 33 -8.63 -0.09 21.86
N ILE A 34 -7.81 0.87 21.43
CA ILE A 34 -6.40 0.66 21.06
C ILE A 34 -5.52 1.64 21.82
N SER A 35 -4.28 1.25 22.05
CA SER A 35 -3.30 2.12 22.71
C SER A 35 -2.78 3.20 21.76
N ASN A 36 -2.16 4.25 22.33
CA ASN A 36 -1.50 5.31 21.57
C ASN A 36 -0.44 4.74 20.59
N TYR A 37 0.24 3.65 20.97
CA TYR A 37 1.25 3.03 20.10
C TYR A 37 0.66 2.50 18.80
N PHE A 38 -0.53 1.91 18.82
CA PHE A 38 -1.17 1.40 17.60
C PHE A 38 -1.59 2.52 16.66
N ILE A 39 -2.15 3.61 17.15
CA ILE A 39 -2.52 4.73 16.30
C ILE A 39 -1.28 5.42 15.71
N TYR A 40 -0.21 5.57 16.50
CA TYR A 40 1.05 6.12 16.01
C TYR A 40 1.72 5.19 14.98
N ALA A 41 1.69 3.88 15.20
CA ALA A 41 2.21 2.91 14.26
C ALA A 41 1.44 2.92 12.93
N PHE A 42 0.11 3.04 12.97
CA PHE A 42 -0.71 3.20 11.77
C PHE A 42 -0.30 4.44 10.96
N PHE A 43 -0.23 5.60 11.61
CA PHE A 43 0.18 6.83 10.90
C PHE A 43 1.64 6.82 10.48
N ALA A 44 2.53 6.16 11.23
CA ALA A 44 3.91 5.94 10.78
C ALA A 44 3.96 5.09 9.51
N GLY A 45 3.17 4.03 9.42
CA GLY A 45 3.02 3.24 8.20
C GLY A 45 2.48 4.07 7.02
N CYS A 46 1.46 4.91 7.26
CA CYS A 46 0.97 5.85 6.24
C CYS A 46 2.07 6.83 5.78
N LEU A 47 2.87 7.35 6.71
CA LEU A 47 3.96 8.26 6.38
C LEU A 47 5.07 7.57 5.58
N ILE A 48 5.45 6.36 5.98
CA ILE A 48 6.41 5.54 5.24
C ILE A 48 5.88 5.30 3.82
N GLY A 49 4.65 4.83 3.66
CA GLY A 49 4.02 4.63 2.35
C GLY A 49 3.98 5.90 1.50
N SER A 50 3.70 7.04 2.11
CA SER A 50 3.68 8.31 1.38
C SER A 50 5.04 8.69 0.79
N THR A 51 6.15 8.16 1.29
CA THR A 51 7.47 8.50 0.76
C THR A 51 7.65 8.04 -0.68
N TRP A 52 7.25 6.81 -1.02
CA TRP A 52 7.32 6.35 -2.42
C TRP A 52 6.11 6.77 -3.24
N GLU A 53 4.90 6.77 -2.69
CA GLU A 53 3.71 7.18 -3.42
C GLU A 53 3.81 8.63 -3.92
N LEU A 54 4.28 9.55 -3.08
CA LEU A 54 4.52 10.93 -3.50
C LEU A 54 5.74 11.04 -4.42
N THR A 55 6.77 10.25 -4.21
CA THR A 55 7.92 10.21 -5.12
C THR A 55 7.48 9.81 -6.53
N PHE A 56 6.68 8.75 -6.66
CA PHE A 56 6.11 8.35 -7.95
C PHE A 56 5.22 9.43 -8.56
N HIS A 57 4.43 10.11 -7.75
CA HIS A 57 3.63 11.25 -8.21
C HIS A 57 4.48 12.38 -8.78
N PHE A 58 5.58 12.73 -8.13
CA PHE A 58 6.46 13.83 -8.57
C PHE A 58 7.40 13.45 -9.71
N LEU A 59 7.84 12.20 -9.79
CA LEU A 59 8.61 11.68 -10.94
C LEU A 59 7.72 11.49 -12.17
N GLY A 60 6.43 11.26 -11.96
CA GLY A 60 5.44 11.13 -13.02
C GLY A 60 5.77 10.00 -14.01
N ASP A 61 5.42 10.24 -15.26
CA ASP A 61 5.54 9.25 -16.34
C ASP A 61 6.99 8.86 -16.67
N ALA A 62 7.98 9.58 -16.14
CA ALA A 62 9.39 9.20 -16.28
C ALA A 62 9.75 7.92 -15.51
N PHE A 63 8.92 7.51 -14.54
CA PHE A 63 9.14 6.32 -13.73
C PHE A 63 8.02 5.28 -13.91
N SER A 64 6.77 5.70 -13.86
CA SER A 64 5.61 4.84 -14.03
C SER A 64 4.43 5.62 -14.58
N HIS A 65 3.59 4.97 -15.36
CA HIS A 65 2.35 5.57 -15.86
C HIS A 65 1.13 4.71 -15.57
N SER A 66 -0.01 5.36 -15.38
CA SER A 66 -1.29 4.68 -15.19
C SER A 66 -1.84 4.22 -16.53
N ILE A 67 -2.10 2.91 -16.66
CA ILE A 67 -2.83 2.34 -17.81
C ILE A 67 -4.31 2.66 -17.69
N LYS A 68 -4.84 2.66 -16.46
CA LYS A 68 -6.22 2.99 -16.13
C LYS A 68 -6.28 4.39 -15.54
N ILE A 69 -6.89 5.31 -16.27
CA ILE A 69 -7.09 6.70 -15.83
C ILE A 69 -8.44 6.79 -15.14
N TRP A 70 -8.44 7.13 -13.86
CA TRP A 70 -9.67 7.27 -13.09
C TRP A 70 -10.35 8.62 -13.37
N PRO A 71 -11.69 8.67 -13.44
CA PRO A 71 -12.42 9.89 -13.71
C PRO A 71 -12.31 10.88 -12.55
N TRP A 72 -12.72 12.13 -12.80
CA TRP A 72 -12.85 13.22 -11.83
C TRP A 72 -11.56 13.62 -11.11
N GLY A 73 -10.41 13.39 -11.70
CA GLY A 73 -9.11 13.70 -11.10
C GLY A 73 -8.71 12.80 -9.94
N LEU A 74 -9.38 11.65 -9.77
CA LEU A 74 -9.05 10.68 -8.72
C LEU A 74 -7.77 9.89 -9.01
N ASP A 75 -7.23 10.01 -10.21
CA ASP A 75 -5.99 9.32 -10.62
C ASP A 75 -4.70 9.95 -10.08
N GLY A 76 -4.78 11.19 -9.67
CA GLY A 76 -3.63 11.97 -9.21
C GLY A 76 -3.34 11.83 -7.70
N LEU A 77 -3.07 12.97 -7.07
CA LEU A 77 -2.76 13.05 -5.64
C LEU A 77 -3.77 12.33 -4.72
N PRO A 78 -5.10 12.37 -4.96
CA PRO A 78 -6.02 11.62 -4.13
C PRO A 78 -5.76 10.12 -4.09
N LYS A 79 -5.41 9.51 -5.24
CA LYS A 79 -5.04 8.08 -5.31
C LYS A 79 -3.80 7.78 -4.50
N LYS A 80 -2.77 8.63 -4.60
CA LYS A 80 -1.53 8.48 -3.85
C LYS A 80 -1.74 8.56 -2.33
N LEU A 81 -2.61 9.45 -1.89
CA LEU A 81 -3.01 9.53 -0.49
C LEU A 81 -3.80 8.31 -0.04
N SER A 82 -4.70 7.79 -0.90
CA SER A 82 -5.42 6.54 -0.62
C SER A 82 -4.46 5.38 -0.43
N HIS A 83 -3.50 5.20 -1.34
CA HIS A 83 -2.49 4.14 -1.25
C HIS A 83 -1.62 4.29 0.01
N SER A 84 -1.19 5.51 0.35
CA SER A 84 -0.45 5.75 1.61
C SER A 84 -1.23 5.30 2.85
N ILE A 85 -2.56 5.42 2.84
CA ILE A 85 -3.41 4.91 3.93
C ILE A 85 -3.47 3.37 3.92
N TRP A 86 -3.52 2.76 2.74
CA TRP A 86 -3.41 1.32 2.59
C TRP A 86 -2.09 0.80 3.19
N ASP A 87 -0.97 1.46 2.90
CA ASP A 87 0.34 1.11 3.46
C ASP A 87 0.34 1.16 4.98
N GLY A 88 -0.35 2.13 5.57
CA GLY A 88 -0.58 2.16 7.01
C GLY A 88 -1.32 0.91 7.51
N GLY A 89 -2.34 0.48 6.79
CA GLY A 89 -3.08 -0.76 7.07
C GLY A 89 -2.21 -2.01 6.93
N LEU A 90 -1.44 -2.10 5.84
CA LEU A 90 -0.52 -3.21 5.58
C LEU A 90 0.60 -3.28 6.64
N PHE A 91 1.13 -2.15 7.05
CA PHE A 91 2.09 -2.06 8.15
C PHE A 91 1.52 -2.61 9.45
N MET A 92 0.24 -2.31 9.76
CA MET A 92 -0.44 -2.84 10.94
C MET A 92 -0.67 -4.34 10.87
N VAL A 93 -0.86 -4.93 9.68
CA VAL A 93 -0.90 -6.39 9.52
C VAL A 93 0.44 -7.01 9.89
N GLY A 94 1.55 -6.43 9.47
CA GLY A 94 2.89 -6.89 9.88
C GLY A 94 3.08 -6.87 11.40
N ILE A 95 2.67 -5.79 12.07
CA ILE A 95 2.69 -5.70 13.53
C ILE A 95 1.82 -6.81 14.16
N TRP A 96 0.62 -7.02 13.65
CA TRP A 96 -0.27 -8.07 14.12
C TRP A 96 0.33 -9.47 13.95
N LEU A 97 1.03 -9.73 12.84
CA LEU A 97 1.75 -10.99 12.63
C LEU A 97 2.84 -11.21 13.68
N CYS A 98 3.62 -10.16 14.00
CA CYS A 98 4.60 -10.23 15.07
C CYS A 98 3.96 -10.59 16.41
N ILE A 99 2.86 -9.92 16.78
CA ILE A 99 2.13 -10.20 18.03
C ILE A 99 1.57 -11.62 18.05
N LYS A 100 1.12 -12.12 16.92
CA LYS A 100 0.53 -13.46 16.82
C LYS A 100 1.55 -14.59 16.88
N PHE A 101 2.72 -14.41 16.27
CA PHE A 101 3.68 -15.50 16.09
C PHE A 101 4.88 -15.46 17.04
N LEU A 102 5.11 -14.36 17.73
CA LEU A 102 6.22 -14.22 18.66
C LEU A 102 5.71 -14.04 20.09
N PRO A 103 6.46 -14.50 21.11
CA PRO A 103 6.18 -14.17 22.50
C PRO A 103 6.52 -12.69 22.77
N GLY A 104 5.60 -11.97 23.48
CA GLY A 104 5.82 -10.59 23.86
C GLY A 104 6.82 -10.39 25.01
N PRO A 105 7.19 -9.13 25.32
CA PRO A 105 6.66 -7.87 24.80
C PRO A 105 7.21 -7.50 23.42
N HIS A 106 6.36 -6.84 22.60
CA HIS A 106 6.67 -6.51 21.20
C HIS A 106 7.14 -5.06 21.06
N PHE A 107 8.08 -4.82 20.13
CA PHE A 107 8.58 -3.50 19.72
C PHE A 107 9.09 -2.62 20.86
N THR A 108 9.49 -3.20 21.99
CA THR A 108 10.06 -2.47 23.14
C THR A 108 11.57 -2.29 23.03
N LYS A 109 12.22 -3.11 22.24
CA LYS A 109 13.64 -3.08 21.88
C LYS A 109 13.83 -3.72 20.52
N PHE A 110 14.96 -3.51 19.89
CA PHE A 110 15.29 -4.17 18.63
C PHE A 110 15.20 -5.69 18.76
N ASN A 111 14.46 -6.31 17.85
CA ASN A 111 14.26 -7.76 17.81
C ASN A 111 14.32 -8.24 16.36
N THR A 112 15.36 -8.99 16.03
CA THR A 112 15.58 -9.50 14.66
C THR A 112 14.42 -10.36 14.17
N ARG A 113 13.71 -11.11 15.05
CA ARG A 113 12.57 -11.93 14.63
C ARG A 113 11.37 -11.08 14.22
N GLU A 114 11.11 -9.98 14.95
CA GLU A 114 10.07 -9.01 14.57
C GLU A 114 10.42 -8.36 13.22
N LEU A 115 11.68 -7.95 13.04
CA LEU A 115 12.15 -7.40 11.77
C LEU A 115 11.94 -8.39 10.62
N LEU A 116 12.35 -9.64 10.77
CA LEU A 116 12.21 -10.67 9.73
C LEU A 116 10.74 -10.94 9.36
N ILE A 117 9.82 -10.93 10.33
CA ILE A 117 8.38 -11.07 10.04
C ILE A 117 7.87 -9.84 9.29
N MET A 118 8.23 -8.63 9.71
CA MET A 118 7.84 -7.40 9.03
C MET A 118 8.35 -7.37 7.58
N GLU A 119 9.62 -7.72 7.37
CA GLU A 119 10.25 -7.80 6.05
C GLU A 119 9.60 -8.87 5.16
N ALA A 120 9.43 -10.08 5.69
CA ALA A 120 8.79 -11.16 4.94
C ALA A 120 7.36 -10.79 4.52
N TRP A 121 6.60 -10.16 5.41
CA TRP A 121 5.27 -9.63 5.09
C TRP A 121 5.33 -8.52 4.04
N GLY A 122 6.24 -7.54 4.21
CA GLY A 122 6.43 -6.46 3.25
C GLY A 122 6.75 -6.98 1.85
N ILE A 123 7.71 -7.88 1.73
CA ILE A 123 8.06 -8.49 0.44
C ILE A 123 6.88 -9.28 -0.14
N PHE A 124 6.21 -10.10 0.66
CA PHE A 124 5.10 -10.92 0.18
C PHE A 124 3.95 -10.08 -0.36
N GLN A 125 3.51 -9.08 0.38
CA GLN A 125 2.38 -8.24 -0.04
C GLN A 125 2.73 -7.39 -1.27
N GLU A 126 3.96 -6.87 -1.35
CA GLU A 126 4.42 -6.10 -2.50
C GLU A 126 4.45 -6.96 -3.78
N LEU A 127 5.06 -8.14 -3.71
CA LEU A 127 5.07 -9.08 -4.83
C LEU A 127 3.65 -9.47 -5.27
N LEU A 128 2.73 -9.64 -4.33
CA LEU A 128 1.34 -9.96 -4.63
C LEU A 128 0.64 -8.79 -5.33
N VAL A 129 0.82 -7.56 -4.85
CA VAL A 129 0.24 -6.35 -5.43
C VAL A 129 0.78 -6.12 -6.84
N GLU A 130 2.10 -6.19 -7.02
CA GLU A 130 2.73 -6.06 -8.34
C GLU A 130 2.26 -7.16 -9.31
N TYR A 131 2.21 -8.41 -8.87
CA TYR A 131 1.70 -9.50 -9.69
C TYR A 131 0.26 -9.29 -10.14
N LEU A 132 -0.59 -8.71 -9.30
CA LEU A 132 -2.01 -8.50 -9.60
C LEU A 132 -2.27 -7.28 -10.49
N PHE A 133 -1.49 -6.21 -10.34
CA PHE A 133 -1.84 -4.90 -10.88
C PHE A 133 -0.85 -4.34 -11.91
N ASN A 134 0.43 -4.73 -11.87
CA ASN A 134 1.42 -4.30 -12.84
C ASN A 134 1.03 -4.80 -14.25
N GLY A 135 1.06 -3.90 -15.23
CA GLY A 135 0.59 -4.16 -16.58
C GLY A 135 -0.95 -4.18 -16.75
N ARG A 136 -1.73 -3.98 -15.67
CA ARG A 136 -3.20 -3.88 -15.70
C ARG A 136 -3.71 -2.51 -15.30
N VAL A 137 -3.17 -1.96 -14.25
CA VAL A 137 -3.57 -0.66 -13.68
C VAL A 137 -2.48 0.38 -13.88
N TRP A 138 -1.23 -0.01 -13.65
CA TRP A 138 -0.04 0.80 -13.91
C TRP A 138 1.03 -0.01 -14.62
N LEU A 139 2.02 0.67 -15.15
CA LEU A 139 3.21 0.07 -15.74
C LEU A 139 4.42 0.91 -15.34
N TYR A 140 5.50 0.24 -14.96
CA TYR A 140 6.78 0.88 -14.70
C TYR A 140 7.60 0.98 -15.99
N GLU A 141 8.34 2.09 -16.13
CA GLU A 141 9.30 2.25 -17.22
C GLU A 141 10.53 1.36 -16.97
N GLU A 142 11.02 0.76 -18.04
CA GLU A 142 12.26 0.01 -17.99
C GLU A 142 13.46 0.96 -17.88
N LEU A 143 14.07 1.02 -16.69
CA LEU A 143 15.23 1.84 -16.42
C LEU A 143 16.43 0.95 -16.08
N SER A 144 17.63 1.43 -16.37
CA SER A 144 18.87 0.66 -16.11
C SER A 144 19.05 0.27 -14.63
N TRP A 145 18.45 1.05 -13.71
CA TRP A 145 18.47 0.80 -12.27
C TRP A 145 17.16 0.16 -11.75
N ASN A 146 16.16 -0.01 -12.59
CA ASN A 146 14.89 -0.66 -12.27
C ASN A 146 14.57 -1.73 -13.34
N PRO A 147 15.30 -2.85 -13.37
CA PRO A 147 15.05 -3.92 -14.33
C PRO A 147 13.73 -4.64 -14.01
N VAL A 148 13.05 -5.12 -15.03
CA VAL A 148 11.86 -5.95 -14.87
C VAL A 148 12.26 -7.30 -14.26
N ILE A 149 11.94 -7.48 -12.97
CA ILE A 149 12.19 -8.74 -12.26
C ILE A 149 10.98 -9.68 -12.41
N ILE A 150 9.77 -9.13 -12.38
CA ILE A 150 8.52 -9.88 -12.57
C ILE A 150 7.86 -9.31 -13.81
N PRO A 151 7.78 -10.08 -14.91
CA PRO A 151 7.12 -9.61 -16.11
C PRO A 151 5.61 -9.42 -15.88
N PRO A 152 4.97 -8.46 -16.56
CA PRO A 152 3.52 -8.29 -16.49
C PRO A 152 2.80 -9.59 -16.88
N LEU A 153 1.63 -9.81 -16.31
CA LEU A 153 0.83 -11.00 -16.62
C LEU A 153 0.47 -11.05 -18.12
N PRO A 154 0.44 -12.27 -18.74
CA PRO A 154 0.01 -12.43 -20.11
C PRO A 154 -1.38 -11.83 -20.33
N GLY A 155 -1.54 -10.99 -21.36
CA GLY A 155 -2.79 -10.28 -21.67
C GLY A 155 -2.92 -8.91 -21.02
N SER A 156 -1.96 -8.45 -20.24
CA SER A 156 -1.82 -7.03 -19.89
C SER A 156 -1.39 -6.26 -21.14
N ALA A 157 -1.87 -5.02 -21.28
CA ALA A 157 -1.44 -4.16 -22.38
C ALA A 157 0.06 -3.89 -22.27
N THR A 158 0.81 -4.31 -23.28
CA THR A 158 2.18 -3.85 -23.55
C THR A 158 2.13 -2.60 -24.37
#